data_6f8d7262c55ddc49e1710897dd2d100b
#
_entry.id   6f8d7262c55ddc49e1710897dd2d100b
#
_cell.length_a   1.000
_cell.length_b   1.000
_cell.length_c   1.000
_cell.angle_alpha   90.00
_cell.angle_beta   90.00
_cell.angle_gamma   90.00
#
_symmetry.space_group_name_H-M   'P 1'
#
loop_
_entity.id
_entity.type
_entity.pdbx_description
1 polymer ?
#
loop_
_entity_poly.entity_id
_entity_poly.type
_entity_poly.pdbx_seq_one_letter_code
_entity_poly.pdbx_strand_id
1 'polypeptide(L)'
;MSFKNSETWKWKDWEISWSLSKKSTYDKNINVLLVHGFGASKKHWRHNQGFLGEVFNCYAIDLLGFGESSQPSALLNYEPYRENSVKYSFDLWSNQISTFCSEVIKSPVYLVGNSIGGV
;
A
#
# COMPACT_ATOMS: atom_id res chain seq x y z
N MET A 1 3.75 -7.10 22.36
CA MET A 1 2.50 -6.91 21.61
C MET A 1 2.70 -5.93 20.46
N SER A 2 2.26 -6.24 19.28
CA SER A 2 2.37 -5.33 18.16
C SER A 2 1.24 -4.31 18.16
N PHE A 3 1.50 -3.16 17.56
CA PHE A 3 0.55 -2.06 17.46
C PHE A 3 0.25 -1.81 15.99
N LYS A 4 -1.02 -1.66 15.65
CA LYS A 4 -1.46 -1.51 14.28
C LYS A 4 -2.35 -0.27 14.13
N ASN A 5 -1.91 0.67 13.29
CA ASN A 5 -2.65 1.88 12.96
C ASN A 5 -3.11 1.85 11.52
N SER A 6 -4.33 2.31 11.28
CA SER A 6 -4.84 2.55 9.93
C SER A 6 -4.76 4.05 9.66
N GLU A 7 -4.13 4.41 8.56
CA GLU A 7 -3.84 5.78 8.21
C GLU A 7 -4.27 6.08 6.77
N THR A 8 -4.27 7.35 6.42
CA THR A 8 -4.55 7.79 5.05
C THR A 8 -3.40 8.68 4.58
N TRP A 9 -2.98 8.46 3.34
CA TRP A 9 -1.95 9.25 2.67
C TRP A 9 -2.53 9.83 1.40
N LYS A 10 -2.36 11.13 1.22
CA LYS A 10 -2.84 11.79 0.00
C LYS A 10 -1.77 11.67 -1.09
N TRP A 11 -2.14 10.99 -2.17
CA TRP A 11 -1.29 10.80 -3.34
C TRP A 11 -2.00 11.37 -4.56
N LYS A 12 -1.44 12.46 -5.10
CA LYS A 12 -2.12 13.25 -6.13
C LYS A 12 -3.46 13.72 -5.57
N ASP A 13 -4.56 13.42 -6.25
CA ASP A 13 -5.91 13.77 -5.79
C ASP A 13 -6.62 12.64 -5.07
N TRP A 14 -5.90 11.56 -4.77
CA TRP A 14 -6.49 10.36 -4.19
C TRP A 14 -6.07 10.14 -2.75
N GLU A 15 -6.92 9.47 -2.03
CA GLU A 15 -6.62 9.04 -0.67
C GLU A 15 -6.23 7.57 -0.68
N ILE A 16 -5.08 7.27 -0.13
CA ILE A 16 -4.53 5.92 -0.06
C ILE A 16 -4.59 5.47 1.39
N SER A 17 -5.21 4.32 1.61
CA SER A 17 -5.30 3.73 2.93
C SER A 17 -4.11 2.79 3.16
N TRP A 18 -3.49 2.89 4.33
CA TRP A 18 -2.37 2.05 4.70
C TRP A 18 -2.39 1.81 6.20
N SER A 19 -1.61 0.87 6.65
CA SER A 19 -1.50 0.57 8.07
C SER A 19 -0.07 0.22 8.42
N LEU A 20 0.27 0.43 9.69
CA LEU A 20 1.59 0.09 10.24
C LEU A 20 1.39 -0.77 11.47
N SER A 21 2.09 -1.88 11.52
CA SER A 21 2.18 -2.75 12.70
C SER A 21 3.62 -2.78 13.17
N LYS A 22 3.84 -2.43 14.42
CA LYS A 22 5.16 -2.49 15.03
C LYS A 22 5.03 -2.62 16.53
N LYS A 23 6.10 -3.09 17.17
CA LYS A 23 6.18 -3.15 18.62
C LYS A 23 6.58 -1.77 19.14
N SER A 24 5.74 -1.16 19.97
CA SER A 24 5.91 0.24 20.36
C SER A 24 7.18 0.54 21.15
N THR A 25 7.71 -0.46 21.86
CA THR A 25 8.89 -0.28 22.72
C THR A 25 10.20 -0.69 22.04
N TYR A 26 10.15 -1.02 20.77
CA TYR A 26 11.30 -1.57 20.06
C TYR A 26 11.67 -0.66 18.90
N ASP A 27 12.91 -0.15 18.93
CA ASP A 27 13.42 0.69 17.83
C ASP A 27 13.92 -0.23 16.71
N LYS A 28 13.23 -0.21 15.60
CA LYS A 28 13.49 -1.12 14.49
C LYS A 28 14.01 -0.38 13.28
N ASN A 29 15.02 -0.97 12.66
CA ASN A 29 15.65 -0.40 11.48
C ASN A 29 15.17 -1.06 10.18
N ILE A 30 14.39 -2.12 10.28
CA ILE A 30 13.94 -2.88 9.10
C ILE A 30 12.49 -2.58 8.82
N ASN A 31 12.22 -2.09 7.61
CA ASN A 31 10.88 -1.79 7.14
C ASN A 31 10.46 -2.83 6.12
N VAL A 32 9.23 -3.32 6.26
CA VAL A 32 8.61 -4.27 5.33
C VAL A 32 7.33 -3.66 4.83
N LEU A 33 7.11 -3.67 3.52
CA LEU A 33 5.85 -3.24 2.92
C LEU A 33 5.17 -4.43 2.26
N LEU A 34 3.96 -4.72 2.70
CA LEU A 34 3.14 -5.79 2.17
C LEU A 34 2.20 -5.23 1.11
N VAL A 35 2.25 -5.79 -0.10
CA VAL A 35 1.45 -5.32 -1.25
C VAL A 35 0.53 -6.47 -1.68
N HIS A 36 -0.77 -6.23 -1.60
CA HIS A 36 -1.78 -7.25 -1.91
C HIS A 36 -1.88 -7.51 -3.41
N GLY A 37 -2.55 -8.62 -3.75
CA GLY A 37 -2.80 -8.99 -5.13
C GLY A 37 -4.05 -8.33 -5.69
N PHE A 38 -4.29 -8.56 -6.98
CA PHE A 38 -5.44 -8.01 -7.71
C PHE A 38 -6.74 -8.51 -7.08
N GLY A 39 -7.66 -7.59 -6.85
CA GLY A 39 -8.94 -7.92 -6.24
C GLY A 39 -8.92 -8.10 -4.73
N ALA A 40 -7.76 -7.91 -4.10
CA ALA A 40 -7.61 -8.03 -2.66
C ALA A 40 -7.48 -6.64 -2.01
N SER A 41 -6.96 -6.59 -0.80
CA SER A 41 -6.70 -5.35 -0.07
C SER A 41 -5.62 -5.62 0.97
N LYS A 42 -5.23 -4.55 1.70
CA LYS A 42 -4.26 -4.70 2.79
C LYS A 42 -4.72 -5.70 3.85
N LYS A 43 -6.02 -5.95 3.95
CA LYS A 43 -6.56 -6.93 4.91
C LYS A 43 -6.20 -8.37 4.57
N HIS A 44 -5.75 -8.63 3.35
CA HIS A 44 -5.17 -9.92 2.98
C HIS A 44 -4.04 -10.32 3.92
N TRP A 45 -3.29 -9.31 4.38
CA TRP A 45 -2.10 -9.51 5.21
C TRP A 45 -2.38 -9.44 6.71
N ARG A 46 -3.63 -9.39 7.14
CA ARG A 46 -4.01 -9.09 8.53
C ARG A 46 -3.28 -9.95 9.58
N HIS A 47 -3.07 -11.22 9.29
CA HIS A 47 -2.36 -12.12 10.20
C HIS A 47 -0.84 -11.97 10.08
N ASN A 48 -0.35 -11.87 8.85
CA ASN A 48 1.07 -11.72 8.58
C ASN A 48 1.61 -10.40 9.13
N GLN A 49 0.84 -9.33 8.97
CA GLN A 49 1.27 -8.00 9.40
C GLN A 49 1.45 -7.93 10.91
N GLY A 50 0.52 -8.50 11.67
CA GLY A 50 0.63 -8.53 13.13
C GLY A 50 1.85 -9.31 13.59
N PHE A 51 2.10 -10.45 12.98
CA PHE A 51 3.25 -11.29 13.30
C PHE A 51 4.56 -10.60 12.95
N LEU A 52 4.66 -10.05 11.74
CA LEU A 52 5.87 -9.37 11.29
C LEU A 52 6.12 -8.09 12.08
N GLY A 53 5.07 -7.43 12.54
CA GLY A 53 5.17 -6.22 13.34
C GLY A 53 5.84 -6.43 14.69
N GLU A 54 5.95 -7.68 15.16
CA GLU A 54 6.69 -7.98 16.38
C GLU A 54 8.20 -7.80 16.19
N VAL A 55 8.68 -7.96 14.95
CA VAL A 55 10.12 -7.96 14.63
C VAL A 55 10.51 -6.78 13.74
N PHE A 56 9.61 -6.33 12.87
CA PHE A 56 9.88 -5.29 11.88
C PHE A 56 8.85 -4.18 11.98
N ASN A 57 9.14 -3.05 11.31
CA ASN A 57 8.11 -2.06 11.01
C ASN A 57 7.36 -2.59 9.79
N CYS A 58 6.15 -3.10 9.98
CA CYS A 58 5.43 -3.79 8.93
C CYS A 58 4.27 -2.94 8.42
N TYR A 59 4.44 -2.41 7.22
CA TYR A 59 3.44 -1.61 6.53
C TYR A 59 2.60 -2.48 5.61
N ALA A 60 1.35 -2.10 5.42
CA ALA A 60 0.48 -2.67 4.41
C ALA A 60 -0.30 -1.55 3.76
N ILE A 61 -0.49 -1.63 2.44
CA ILE A 61 -1.10 -0.55 1.65
C ILE A 61 -2.23 -1.12 0.80
N ASP A 62 -3.28 -0.31 0.63
CA ASP A 62 -4.31 -0.59 -0.37
C ASP A 62 -3.91 0.10 -1.67
N LEU A 63 -3.73 -0.68 -2.72
CA LEU A 63 -3.45 -0.13 -4.04
C LEU A 63 -4.63 0.69 -4.53
N LEU A 64 -4.36 1.72 -5.33
CA LEU A 64 -5.41 2.55 -5.92
C LEU A 64 -6.41 1.66 -6.65
N GLY A 65 -7.69 1.86 -6.36
CA GLY A 65 -8.76 1.05 -6.92
C GLY A 65 -9.17 -0.13 -6.05
N PHE A 66 -8.52 -0.34 -4.91
CA PHE A 66 -8.80 -1.49 -4.03
C PHE A 66 -8.95 -1.07 -2.58
N GLY A 67 -9.63 -1.92 -1.83
CA GLY A 67 -9.78 -1.74 -0.39
C GLY A 67 -10.41 -0.41 -0.03
N GLU A 68 -9.79 0.27 0.91
CA GLU A 68 -10.27 1.57 1.41
C GLU A 68 -9.60 2.76 0.72
N SER A 69 -8.69 2.51 -0.24
CA SER A 69 -8.12 3.57 -1.06
C SER A 69 -9.14 4.07 -2.07
N SER A 70 -8.92 5.28 -2.61
CA SER A 70 -9.76 5.84 -3.65
C SER A 70 -9.94 4.86 -4.80
N GLN A 71 -11.13 4.86 -5.40
CA GLN A 71 -11.47 3.94 -6.47
C GLN A 71 -11.97 4.71 -7.70
N PRO A 72 -11.11 5.49 -8.36
CA PRO A 72 -11.53 6.19 -9.57
C PRO A 72 -11.94 5.22 -10.66
N SER A 73 -12.85 5.66 -11.52
CA SER A 73 -13.36 4.84 -12.62
C SER A 73 -12.23 4.47 -13.59
N ALA A 74 -12.25 3.26 -14.09
CA ALA A 74 -11.27 2.80 -15.06
C ALA A 74 -11.52 3.44 -16.43
N LEU A 75 -10.45 3.92 -17.05
CA LEU A 75 -10.45 4.41 -18.43
C LEU A 75 -9.86 3.33 -19.33
N LEU A 76 -10.53 3.07 -20.44
CA LEU A 76 -9.96 2.23 -21.50
C LEU A 76 -8.98 3.06 -22.32
N ASN A 77 -8.07 2.38 -23.03
CA ASN A 77 -6.99 3.07 -23.76
C ASN A 77 -7.47 4.10 -24.79
N TYR A 78 -8.64 3.89 -25.37
CA TYR A 78 -9.19 4.76 -26.40
C TYR A 78 -10.15 5.81 -25.86
N GLU A 79 -10.44 5.81 -24.56
CA GLU A 79 -11.37 6.76 -23.96
C GLU A 79 -10.67 8.06 -23.59
N PRO A 80 -11.32 9.21 -23.82
CA PRO A 80 -10.77 10.48 -23.34
C PRO A 80 -10.86 10.55 -21.81
N TYR A 81 -10.01 11.41 -21.23
CA TYR A 81 -10.02 11.63 -19.80
C TYR A 81 -11.40 12.06 -19.30
N ARG A 82 -11.81 11.50 -18.19
CA ARG A 82 -13.00 11.92 -17.45
C ARG A 82 -12.59 12.22 -16.01
N GLU A 83 -13.32 13.12 -15.38
CA GLU A 83 -13.10 13.43 -13.97
C GLU A 83 -13.30 12.17 -13.13
N ASN A 84 -12.49 11.99 -12.10
CA ASN A 84 -12.48 10.82 -11.21
C ASN A 84 -12.27 9.50 -11.97
N SER A 85 -11.40 9.54 -12.96
CA SER A 85 -11.05 8.34 -13.73
C SER A 85 -9.55 8.23 -13.92
N VAL A 86 -9.09 7.02 -14.20
CA VAL A 86 -7.67 6.74 -14.36
C VAL A 86 -7.48 5.49 -15.22
N LYS A 87 -6.34 5.42 -15.89
CA LYS A 87 -5.93 4.19 -16.57
C LYS A 87 -5.13 3.36 -15.58
N TYR A 88 -5.73 2.29 -15.09
CA TYR A 88 -5.02 1.38 -14.19
C TYR A 88 -3.96 0.62 -14.96
N SER A 89 -2.78 0.53 -14.38
CA SER A 89 -1.64 -0.15 -14.99
C SER A 89 -0.61 -0.53 -13.94
N PHE A 90 0.30 -1.41 -14.30
CA PHE A 90 1.42 -1.73 -13.42
C PHE A 90 2.29 -0.50 -13.15
N ASP A 91 2.47 0.36 -14.15
CA ASP A 91 3.23 1.59 -13.98
C ASP A 91 2.58 2.51 -12.96
N LEU A 92 1.26 2.62 -12.98
CA LEU A 92 0.52 3.42 -11.99
C LEU A 92 0.76 2.91 -10.57
N TRP A 93 0.59 1.60 -10.36
CA TRP A 93 0.77 1.01 -9.02
C TRP A 93 2.24 1.00 -8.60
N SER A 94 3.15 0.79 -9.53
CA SER A 94 4.58 0.88 -9.24
C SER A 94 4.95 2.29 -8.78
N ASN A 95 4.41 3.30 -9.44
CA ASN A 95 4.62 4.69 -9.05
C ASN A 95 4.01 4.98 -7.68
N GLN A 96 2.84 4.44 -7.40
CA GLN A 96 2.21 4.57 -6.08
C GLN A 96 3.12 4.01 -4.99
N ILE A 97 3.62 2.80 -5.17
CA ILE A 97 4.48 2.14 -4.18
C ILE A 97 5.78 2.91 -4.00
N SER A 98 6.41 3.31 -5.10
CA SER A 98 7.66 4.05 -5.05
C SER A 98 7.51 5.38 -4.31
N THR A 99 6.44 6.10 -4.59
CA THR A 99 6.17 7.38 -3.95
C THR A 99 5.83 7.19 -2.47
N PHE A 100 5.08 6.15 -2.14
CA PHE A 100 4.77 5.81 -0.75
C PHE A 100 6.04 5.53 0.05
N CYS A 101 6.95 4.76 -0.52
CA CYS A 101 8.22 4.46 0.15
C CYS A 101 9.05 5.71 0.40
N SER A 102 9.07 6.65 -0.55
CA SER A 102 9.87 7.85 -0.39
C SER A 102 9.21 8.91 0.48
N GLU A 103 7.88 9.03 0.46
CA GLU A 103 7.18 10.09 1.19
C GLU A 103 6.70 9.66 2.58
N VAL A 104 6.33 8.40 2.76
CA VAL A 104 5.78 7.92 4.03
C VAL A 104 6.81 7.15 4.82
N ILE A 105 7.43 6.14 4.24
CA ILE A 105 8.38 5.29 4.96
C ILE A 105 9.73 5.99 5.11
N LYS A 106 10.22 6.63 4.05
CA LYS A 106 11.44 7.46 4.03
C LYS A 106 12.72 6.70 4.40
N SER A 107 12.73 5.41 4.21
CA SER A 107 13.86 4.53 4.54
C SER A 107 13.83 3.32 3.62
N PRO A 108 14.93 2.58 3.49
CA PRO A 108 14.93 1.36 2.68
C PRO A 108 13.86 0.38 3.15
N VAL A 109 13.26 -0.33 2.21
CA VAL A 109 12.10 -1.19 2.45
C VAL A 109 12.29 -2.52 1.77
N TYR A 110 11.92 -3.61 2.46
CA TYR A 110 11.74 -4.92 1.83
C TYR A 110 10.31 -5.03 1.36
N LEU A 111 10.11 -5.28 0.07
CA LEU A 111 8.78 -5.45 -0.51
C LEU A 111 8.39 -6.92 -0.50
N VAL A 112 7.18 -7.19 -0.04
CA VAL A 112 6.60 -8.53 -0.09
C VAL A 112 5.27 -8.39 -0.83
N GLY A 113 5.17 -9.05 -1.99
CA GLY A 113 3.99 -8.95 -2.82
C GLY A 113 3.37 -10.30 -3.11
N ASN A 114 2.09 -10.28 -3.45
CA ASN A 114 1.35 -11.44 -3.86
C ASN A 114 0.66 -11.13 -5.18
N SER A 115 0.76 -12.04 -6.18
CA SER A 115 0.14 -11.83 -7.49
C SER A 115 0.67 -10.54 -8.12
N ILE A 116 -0.19 -9.56 -8.39
CA ILE A 116 0.19 -8.28 -9.00
C ILE A 116 1.20 -7.52 -8.12
N GLY A 117 1.13 -7.66 -6.80
CA GLY A 117 2.06 -7.02 -5.88
C GLY A 117 3.47 -7.60 -5.97
N GLY A 118 3.62 -8.80 -6.53
CA GLY A 118 4.92 -9.45 -6.71
C GLY A 118 5.61 -9.13 -8.02
N VAL A 119 5.01 -8.30 -8.86
CA VAL A 119 5.56 -7.95 -10.18
C VAL A 119 6.67 -6.90 -10.13
#